data_75d5a06c8c7f978e16f70f1f0ceffebb
#
_entry.id   75d5a06c8c7f978e16f70f1f0ceffebb
#
_cell.length_a   1.000
_cell.length_b   1.000
_cell.length_c   1.000
_cell.angle_alpha   90.00
_cell.angle_beta   90.00
_cell.angle_gamma   90.00
#
_symmetry.space_group_name_H-M   'P 1'
#
loop_
_entity.id
_entity.type
_entity.pdbx_description
1 polymer ?
#
loop_
_entity_poly.entity_id
_entity_poly.type
_entity_poly.pdbx_seq_one_letter_code
_entity_poly.pdbx_strand_id
1 'polypeptide(L)'
;MPSQRASSQLLELYDDALPHVYGYLLARCGQRALAEDLTAETFLAAVDAMRRPQPPTMHRGWLIGVARHKLVDHWRRAGRETAHLRSLSEPAAEADPAEDGLDSLLARQTLSRLAPQHRVVLTLRYADDLPVREVAALIRRTEQATEGLLARARRAFRAAYPDDHGGERDE
;
A
#
# COMPACT_ATOMS: atom_id res chain seq x y z
N MET A 1 -7.63 37.94 -0.55
CA MET A 1 -7.10 37.02 -1.56
C MET A 1 -7.07 35.59 -0.99
N PRO A 2 -8.15 34.84 -1.11
CA PRO A 2 -8.21 33.47 -0.55
C PRO A 2 -7.23 32.50 -1.22
N SER A 3 -6.88 32.74 -2.48
CA SER A 3 -6.02 31.85 -3.28
C SER A 3 -4.57 31.75 -2.78
N GLN A 4 -3.97 32.85 -2.30
CA GLN A 4 -2.57 32.85 -1.84
C GLN A 4 -2.41 32.12 -0.49
N ARG A 5 -3.37 32.27 0.43
CA ARG A 5 -3.34 31.57 1.73
C ARG A 5 -3.48 30.06 1.55
N ALA A 6 -4.38 29.65 0.67
CA ALA A 6 -4.57 28.23 0.36
C ALA A 6 -3.31 27.62 -0.30
N SER A 7 -2.63 28.37 -1.17
CA SER A 7 -1.37 27.91 -1.78
C SER A 7 -0.23 27.80 -0.77
N SER A 8 -0.10 28.76 0.17
CA SER A 8 0.92 28.69 1.23
C SER A 8 0.67 27.53 2.19
N GLN A 9 -0.58 27.32 2.58
CA GLN A 9 -0.96 26.17 3.43
C GLN A 9 -0.68 24.81 2.74
N LEU A 10 -0.89 24.73 1.43
CA LEU A 10 -0.57 23.51 0.69
C LEU A 10 0.93 23.27 0.62
N LEU A 11 1.74 24.31 0.43
CA LEU A 11 3.21 24.19 0.41
C LEU A 11 3.74 23.73 1.77
N GLU A 12 3.26 24.33 2.87
CA GLU A 12 3.63 23.91 4.22
C GLU A 12 3.23 22.44 4.49
N LEU A 13 2.01 22.05 4.09
CA LEU A 13 1.53 20.69 4.21
C LEU A 13 2.34 19.73 3.32
N TYR A 14 2.75 20.18 2.13
CA TYR A 14 3.56 19.38 1.20
C TYR A 14 4.91 19.02 1.83
N ASP A 15 5.63 20.01 2.36
CA ASP A 15 6.95 19.80 2.97
C ASP A 15 6.88 18.87 4.18
N ASP A 16 5.85 19.02 5.03
CA ASP A 16 5.63 18.16 6.20
C ASP A 16 5.18 16.75 5.80
N ALA A 17 4.27 16.62 4.85
CA ALA A 17 3.63 15.35 4.53
C ALA A 17 4.41 14.49 3.52
N LEU A 18 5.23 15.11 2.66
CA LEU A 18 5.95 14.42 1.60
C LEU A 18 6.75 13.20 2.09
N PRO A 19 7.62 13.31 3.11
CA PRO A 19 8.38 12.16 3.59
C PRO A 19 7.49 11.06 4.17
N HIS A 20 6.37 11.43 4.78
CA HIS A 20 5.42 10.47 5.36
C HIS A 20 4.62 9.72 4.29
N VAL A 21 4.14 10.43 3.26
CA VAL A 21 3.42 9.83 2.12
C VAL A 21 4.34 8.91 1.33
N TYR A 22 5.54 9.38 1.02
CA TYR A 22 6.54 8.58 0.32
C TYR A 22 6.96 7.35 1.11
N GLY A 23 7.29 7.50 2.40
CA GLY A 23 7.65 6.40 3.28
C GLY A 23 6.52 5.37 3.43
N TYR A 24 5.26 5.82 3.56
CA TYR A 24 4.08 4.97 3.57
C TYR A 24 3.99 4.11 2.30
N LEU A 25 4.15 4.72 1.14
CA LEU A 25 4.06 4.03 -0.15
C LEU A 25 5.25 3.10 -0.37
N LEU A 26 6.47 3.57 -0.10
CA LEU A 26 7.69 2.77 -0.29
C LEU A 26 7.68 1.50 0.56
N ALA A 27 7.29 1.60 1.83
CA ALA A 27 7.19 0.45 2.73
C ALA A 27 6.21 -0.63 2.23
N ARG A 28 5.21 -0.26 1.43
CA ARG A 28 4.16 -1.17 0.95
C ARG A 28 4.38 -1.68 -0.46
N CYS A 29 4.89 -0.87 -1.36
CA CYS A 29 5.15 -1.30 -2.74
C CYS A 29 6.55 -1.88 -2.95
N GLY A 30 7.52 -1.53 -2.09
CA GLY A 30 8.88 -2.03 -2.17
C GLY A 30 9.68 -1.58 -3.41
N GLN A 31 9.13 -0.68 -4.22
CA GLN A 31 9.73 -0.19 -5.46
C GLN A 31 9.79 1.33 -5.41
N ARG A 32 10.99 1.88 -5.49
CA ARG A 32 11.22 3.34 -5.41
C ARG A 32 10.48 4.10 -6.51
N ALA A 33 10.60 3.69 -7.76
CA ALA A 33 9.94 4.35 -8.89
C ALA A 33 8.41 4.38 -8.73
N LEU A 34 7.81 3.27 -8.30
CA LEU A 34 6.37 3.21 -8.05
C LEU A 34 5.95 4.09 -6.86
N ALA A 35 6.74 4.11 -5.79
CA ALA A 35 6.47 4.98 -4.64
C ALA A 35 6.53 6.47 -5.03
N GLU A 36 7.49 6.87 -5.85
CA GLU A 36 7.60 8.23 -6.39
C GLU A 36 6.39 8.60 -7.24
N ASP A 37 5.98 7.72 -8.18
CA ASP A 37 4.82 7.95 -9.04
C ASP A 37 3.52 8.09 -8.23
N LEU A 38 3.27 7.17 -7.30
CA LEU A 38 2.08 7.21 -6.46
C LEU A 38 2.08 8.40 -5.49
N THR A 39 3.26 8.84 -5.03
CA THR A 39 3.41 10.07 -4.23
C THR A 39 3.02 11.28 -5.06
N ALA A 40 3.52 11.40 -6.28
CA ALA A 40 3.16 12.49 -7.19
C ALA A 40 1.65 12.49 -7.49
N GLU A 41 1.06 11.32 -7.79
CA GLU A 41 -0.39 11.18 -7.99
C GLU A 41 -1.21 11.57 -6.75
N THR A 42 -0.71 11.29 -5.56
CA THR A 42 -1.36 11.66 -4.29
C THR A 42 -1.45 13.17 -4.14
N PHE A 43 -0.36 13.89 -4.38
CA PHE A 43 -0.34 15.36 -4.27
C PHE A 43 -1.10 16.03 -5.43
N LEU A 44 -1.08 15.48 -6.64
CA LEU A 44 -1.94 15.96 -7.73
C LEU A 44 -3.42 15.84 -7.36
N ALA A 45 -3.84 14.71 -6.76
CA ALA A 45 -5.20 14.54 -6.29
C ALA A 45 -5.57 15.55 -5.17
N ALA A 46 -4.61 15.93 -4.32
CA ALA A 46 -4.80 16.98 -3.32
C ALA A 46 -5.02 18.34 -3.98
N VAL A 47 -4.22 18.70 -4.98
CA VAL A 47 -4.40 19.95 -5.74
C VAL A 47 -5.78 19.99 -6.40
N ASP A 48 -6.22 18.90 -7.01
CA ASP A 48 -7.54 18.81 -7.64
C ASP A 48 -8.68 18.89 -6.61
N ALA A 49 -8.50 18.30 -5.43
CA ALA A 49 -9.48 18.37 -4.35
C ALA A 49 -9.64 19.82 -3.81
N MET A 50 -8.58 20.62 -3.80
CA MET A 50 -8.63 22.04 -3.41
C MET A 50 -9.44 22.91 -4.38
N ARG A 51 -9.55 22.50 -5.63
CA ARG A 51 -10.33 23.24 -6.65
C ARG A 51 -11.83 22.97 -6.58
N ARG A 52 -12.26 22.04 -5.74
CA ARG A 52 -13.69 21.73 -5.57
C ARG A 52 -14.43 22.87 -4.85
N PRO A 53 -15.75 23.02 -5.07
CA PRO A 53 -16.54 24.03 -4.37
C PRO A 53 -16.52 23.87 -2.84
N GLN A 54 -16.34 22.65 -2.35
CA GLN A 54 -16.18 22.31 -0.95
C GLN A 54 -14.93 21.44 -0.79
N PRO A 55 -13.75 22.07 -0.63
CA PRO A 55 -12.52 21.32 -0.46
C PRO A 55 -12.51 20.60 0.90
N PRO A 56 -11.92 19.39 0.96
CA PRO A 56 -11.77 18.69 2.24
C PRO A 56 -10.78 19.41 3.14
N THR A 57 -10.90 19.20 4.45
CA THR A 57 -9.87 19.62 5.39
C THR A 57 -8.63 18.75 5.17
N MET A 58 -7.60 19.36 4.60
CA MET A 58 -6.37 18.66 4.27
C MET A 58 -5.44 18.60 5.47
N HIS A 59 -5.01 17.42 5.80
CA HIS A 59 -3.99 17.14 6.81
C HIS A 59 -3.24 15.88 6.41
N ARG A 60 -2.11 15.59 7.04
CA ARG A 60 -1.28 14.41 6.72
C ARG A 60 -2.07 13.10 6.66
N GLY A 61 -2.96 12.85 7.62
CA GLY A 61 -3.79 11.64 7.63
C GLY A 61 -4.72 11.53 6.42
N TRP A 62 -5.26 12.64 5.92
CA TRP A 62 -6.05 12.68 4.71
C TRP A 62 -5.21 12.30 3.48
N LEU A 63 -3.98 12.85 3.38
CA LEU A 63 -3.05 12.51 2.30
C LEU A 63 -2.64 11.02 2.32
N ILE A 64 -2.39 10.45 3.50
CA ILE A 64 -2.15 9.00 3.64
C ILE A 64 -3.38 8.19 3.17
N GLY A 65 -4.60 8.64 3.46
CA GLY A 65 -5.82 8.04 2.93
C GLY A 65 -5.88 8.07 1.41
N VAL A 66 -5.53 9.19 0.78
CA VAL A 66 -5.45 9.31 -0.69
C VAL A 66 -4.36 8.38 -1.25
N ALA A 67 -3.18 8.35 -0.65
CA ALA A 67 -2.08 7.47 -1.05
C ALA A 67 -2.49 5.99 -0.99
N ARG A 68 -3.21 5.60 0.06
CA ARG A 68 -3.77 4.25 0.21
C ARG A 68 -4.70 3.90 -0.94
N HIS A 69 -5.63 4.77 -1.30
CA HIS A 69 -6.51 4.56 -2.45
C HIS A 69 -5.72 4.40 -3.77
N LYS A 70 -4.72 5.26 -3.99
CA LYS A 70 -3.86 5.16 -5.17
C LYS A 70 -3.12 3.82 -5.26
N LEU A 71 -2.57 3.36 -4.14
CA LEU A 71 -1.88 2.09 -4.05
C LEU A 71 -2.81 0.90 -4.31
N VAL A 72 -4.01 0.90 -3.70
CA VAL A 72 -5.01 -0.16 -3.91
C VAL A 72 -5.45 -0.19 -5.37
N ASP A 73 -5.72 0.96 -5.98
CA ASP A 73 -6.11 1.05 -7.39
C ASP A 73 -4.99 0.56 -8.32
N HIS A 74 -3.73 0.87 -8.00
CA HIS A 74 -2.57 0.34 -8.73
C HIS A 74 -2.54 -1.20 -8.67
N TRP A 75 -2.61 -1.79 -7.49
CA TRP A 75 -2.59 -3.25 -7.32
C TRP A 75 -3.79 -3.94 -7.97
N ARG A 76 -4.96 -3.32 -7.94
CA ARG A 76 -6.16 -3.84 -8.62
C ARG A 76 -5.99 -3.85 -10.13
N ARG A 77 -5.35 -2.83 -10.72
CA ARG A 77 -5.02 -2.80 -12.14
C ARG A 77 -3.99 -3.86 -12.49
N ALA A 78 -2.89 -3.94 -11.74
CA ALA A 78 -1.86 -4.96 -11.90
C ALA A 78 -2.42 -6.38 -11.79
N GLY A 79 -3.35 -6.63 -10.86
CA GLY A 79 -4.02 -7.92 -10.71
C GLY A 79 -4.87 -8.31 -11.92
N ARG A 80 -5.52 -7.35 -12.58
CA ARG A 80 -6.27 -7.60 -13.82
C ARG A 80 -5.34 -7.89 -15.01
N GLU A 81 -4.25 -7.14 -15.13
CA GLU A 81 -3.24 -7.35 -16.18
C GLU A 81 -2.54 -8.69 -16.03
N THR A 82 -2.20 -9.10 -14.80
CA THR A 82 -1.56 -10.41 -14.53
C THR A 82 -2.50 -11.58 -14.80
N ALA A 83 -3.80 -11.41 -14.61
CA ALA A 83 -4.79 -12.43 -15.01
C ALA A 83 -4.87 -12.59 -16.54
N HIS A 84 -4.50 -11.55 -17.30
CA HIS A 84 -4.44 -11.56 -18.76
C HIS A 84 -3.08 -12.03 -19.31
N LEU A 85 -1.99 -11.78 -18.57
CA LEU A 85 -0.60 -12.08 -18.94
C LEU A 85 -0.01 -13.05 -17.92
N ARG A 86 -0.31 -14.33 -18.06
CA ARG A 86 0.37 -15.42 -17.34
C ARG A 86 1.77 -15.67 -17.88
N SER A 87 2.59 -14.65 -17.97
CA SER A 87 4.01 -14.80 -18.28
C SER A 87 4.75 -13.48 -17.99
N LEU A 88 5.83 -13.59 -17.22
CA LEU A 88 6.81 -12.56 -16.91
C LEU A 88 6.41 -11.61 -15.77
N SER A 89 6.74 -11.97 -14.55
CA SER A 89 6.89 -11.05 -13.44
C SER A 89 8.19 -11.33 -12.73
N GLU A 90 9.17 -10.49 -12.97
CA GLU A 90 10.33 -10.39 -12.08
C GLU A 90 9.90 -9.69 -10.78
N PRO A 91 10.30 -10.19 -9.62
CA PRO A 91 10.09 -9.50 -8.35
C PRO A 91 11.13 -8.38 -8.23
N ALA A 92 10.71 -7.15 -8.46
CA ALA A 92 11.54 -6.00 -8.10
C ALA A 92 11.44 -5.78 -6.58
N ALA A 93 12.43 -6.27 -5.85
CA ALA A 93 12.63 -5.97 -4.45
C ALA A 93 13.83 -5.02 -4.34
N GLU A 94 13.57 -3.72 -4.37
CA GLU A 94 14.50 -2.69 -3.91
C GLU A 94 13.85 -1.93 -2.76
N ALA A 95 13.79 -2.57 -1.59
CA ALA A 95 13.49 -1.86 -0.35
C ALA A 95 14.81 -1.47 0.30
N ASP A 96 14.98 -0.17 0.56
CA ASP A 96 16.08 0.35 1.39
C ASP A 96 15.94 -0.22 2.81
N PRO A 97 16.98 -0.88 3.35
CA PRO A 97 16.90 -1.55 4.65
C PRO A 97 17.12 -0.57 5.82
N ALA A 98 16.38 0.54 5.85
CA ALA A 98 16.43 1.44 6.98
C ALA A 98 15.46 0.98 8.09
N GLU A 99 16.00 0.43 9.15
CA GLU A 99 15.46 0.26 10.51
C GLU A 99 14.46 -0.87 10.78
N ASP A 100 14.07 -1.69 9.82
CA ASP A 100 13.20 -2.83 10.10
C ASP A 100 14.03 -4.10 10.31
N GLY A 101 13.75 -4.84 11.39
CA GLY A 101 14.40 -6.11 11.68
C GLY A 101 14.26 -7.13 10.54
N LEU A 102 15.10 -8.18 10.57
CA LEU A 102 15.11 -9.25 9.55
C LEU A 102 13.72 -9.81 9.24
N ASP A 103 12.87 -9.97 10.25
CA ASP A 103 11.51 -10.49 10.12
C ASP A 103 10.62 -9.57 9.27
N SER A 104 10.75 -8.25 9.42
CA SER A 104 10.00 -7.27 8.61
C SER A 104 10.44 -7.29 7.15
N LEU A 105 11.74 -7.47 6.91
CA LEU A 105 12.26 -7.61 5.55
C LEU A 105 11.75 -8.89 4.88
N LEU A 106 11.82 -10.02 5.58
CA LEU A 106 11.30 -11.31 5.10
C LEU A 106 9.81 -11.26 4.82
N ALA A 107 9.04 -10.62 5.70
CA ALA A 107 7.59 -10.45 5.51
C ALA A 107 7.29 -9.62 4.26
N ARG A 108 8.01 -8.52 4.02
CA ARG A 108 7.85 -7.71 2.81
C ARG A 108 8.25 -8.46 1.54
N GLN A 109 9.36 -9.19 1.57
CA GLN A 109 9.78 -10.01 0.45
C GLN A 109 8.75 -11.10 0.15
N THR A 110 8.21 -11.75 1.18
CA THR A 110 7.15 -12.75 1.01
C THR A 110 5.90 -12.12 0.40
N LEU A 111 5.44 -10.98 0.92
CA LEU A 111 4.30 -10.27 0.35
C LEU A 111 4.51 -9.90 -1.11
N SER A 112 5.74 -9.51 -1.51
CA SER A 112 6.03 -9.13 -2.89
C SER A 112 5.89 -10.29 -3.89
N ARG A 113 6.02 -11.53 -3.41
CA ARG A 113 5.89 -12.76 -4.22
C ARG A 113 4.45 -13.26 -4.34
N LEU A 114 3.54 -12.74 -3.51
CA LEU A 114 2.13 -13.15 -3.54
C LEU A 114 1.39 -12.53 -4.74
N ALA A 115 0.30 -13.19 -5.13
CA ALA A 115 -0.64 -12.62 -6.08
C ALA A 115 -1.09 -11.22 -5.61
N PRO A 116 -1.25 -10.23 -6.52
CA PRO A 116 -1.57 -8.85 -6.15
C PRO A 116 -2.76 -8.73 -5.22
N GLN A 117 -3.83 -9.48 -5.44
CA GLN A 117 -5.03 -9.49 -4.59
C GLN A 117 -4.75 -9.96 -3.15
N HIS A 118 -3.85 -10.94 -2.97
CA HIS A 118 -3.45 -11.43 -1.64
C HIS A 118 -2.60 -10.38 -0.92
N ARG A 119 -1.67 -9.75 -1.64
CA ARG A 119 -0.85 -8.65 -1.10
C ARG A 119 -1.71 -7.51 -0.60
N VAL A 120 -2.67 -7.05 -1.42
CA VAL A 120 -3.59 -5.96 -1.06
C VAL A 120 -4.29 -6.23 0.26
N VAL A 121 -4.98 -7.36 0.38
CA VAL A 121 -5.81 -7.62 1.57
C VAL A 121 -4.98 -7.83 2.83
N LEU A 122 -3.80 -8.46 2.73
CA LEU A 122 -2.91 -8.62 3.87
C LEU A 122 -2.32 -7.28 4.31
N THR A 123 -1.88 -6.45 3.38
CA THR A 123 -1.36 -5.12 3.68
C THR A 123 -2.41 -4.24 4.36
N LEU A 124 -3.62 -4.15 3.79
CA LEU A 124 -4.69 -3.34 4.37
C LEU A 124 -5.12 -3.85 5.75
N ARG A 125 -5.20 -5.17 5.93
CA ARG A 125 -5.66 -5.76 7.20
C ARG A 125 -4.62 -5.69 8.30
N TYR A 126 -3.33 -5.95 7.99
CA TYR A 126 -2.29 -6.14 9.01
C TYR A 126 -1.27 -5.00 9.07
N ALA A 127 -0.89 -4.36 7.96
CA ALA A 127 0.01 -3.23 7.98
C ALA A 127 -0.72 -1.89 8.22
N ASP A 128 -1.96 -1.76 7.75
CA ASP A 128 -2.80 -0.58 7.95
C ASP A 128 -3.82 -0.75 9.09
N ASP A 129 -3.91 -1.95 9.67
CA ASP A 129 -4.83 -2.33 10.77
C ASP A 129 -6.30 -1.98 10.50
N LEU A 130 -6.74 -2.11 9.24
CA LEU A 130 -8.11 -1.80 8.87
C LEU A 130 -9.07 -2.95 9.21
N PRO A 131 -10.27 -2.65 9.71
CA PRO A 131 -11.30 -3.67 9.89
C PRO A 131 -11.77 -4.22 8.54
N VAL A 132 -12.25 -5.47 8.52
CA VAL A 132 -12.64 -6.18 7.28
C VAL A 132 -13.62 -5.37 6.44
N ARG A 133 -14.58 -4.68 7.04
CA ARG A 133 -15.55 -3.83 6.34
C ARG A 133 -14.87 -2.70 5.53
N GLU A 134 -13.82 -2.08 6.07
CA GLU A 134 -13.07 -1.03 5.38
C GLU A 134 -12.20 -1.60 4.26
N VAL A 135 -11.55 -2.73 4.52
CA VAL A 135 -10.83 -3.49 3.49
C VAL A 135 -11.77 -3.84 2.34
N ALA A 136 -12.95 -4.38 2.64
CA ALA A 136 -13.97 -4.75 1.66
C ALA A 136 -14.40 -3.56 0.79
N ALA A 137 -14.63 -2.40 1.43
CA ALA A 137 -14.99 -1.16 0.72
C ALA A 137 -13.87 -0.71 -0.23
N LEU A 138 -12.61 -0.72 0.22
CA LEU A 138 -11.45 -0.32 -0.59
C LEU A 138 -11.23 -1.23 -1.80
N ILE A 139 -11.37 -2.54 -1.62
CA ILE A 139 -11.20 -3.52 -2.72
C ILE A 139 -12.49 -3.75 -3.52
N ARG A 140 -13.58 -3.07 -3.17
CA ARG A 140 -14.91 -3.16 -3.81
C ARG A 140 -15.46 -4.59 -3.85
N ARG A 141 -15.46 -5.25 -2.68
CA ARG A 141 -16.02 -6.58 -2.47
C ARG A 141 -16.95 -6.59 -1.26
N THR A 142 -17.73 -7.66 -1.11
CA THR A 142 -18.49 -7.90 0.12
C THR A 142 -17.56 -8.31 1.25
N GLU A 143 -17.98 -8.11 2.51
CA GLU A 143 -17.19 -8.54 3.68
C GLU A 143 -16.92 -10.05 3.64
N GLN A 144 -17.94 -10.85 3.33
CA GLN A 144 -17.81 -12.31 3.21
C GLN A 144 -16.78 -12.73 2.13
N ALA A 145 -16.80 -12.09 0.96
CA ALA A 145 -15.81 -12.35 -0.09
C ALA A 145 -14.40 -11.92 0.34
N THR A 146 -14.30 -10.84 1.12
CA THR A 146 -13.04 -10.33 1.67
C THR A 146 -12.48 -11.27 2.73
N GLU A 147 -13.30 -11.80 3.62
CA GLU A 147 -12.89 -12.81 4.61
C GLU A 147 -12.36 -14.09 3.94
N GLY A 148 -13.07 -14.58 2.92
CA GLY A 148 -12.60 -15.71 2.12
C GLY A 148 -11.28 -15.44 1.41
N LEU A 149 -11.10 -14.23 0.90
CA LEU A 149 -9.84 -13.80 0.27
C LEU A 149 -8.71 -13.71 1.29
N LEU A 150 -8.97 -13.13 2.48
CA LEU A 150 -8.00 -13.07 3.59
C LEU A 150 -7.57 -14.46 4.05
N ALA A 151 -8.49 -15.42 4.15
CA ALA A 151 -8.16 -16.79 4.51
C ALA A 151 -7.23 -17.45 3.49
N ARG A 152 -7.47 -17.27 2.19
CA ARG A 152 -6.60 -17.75 1.11
C ARG A 152 -5.25 -17.04 1.12
N ALA A 153 -5.25 -15.73 1.29
CA ALA A 153 -4.04 -14.92 1.34
C ALA A 153 -3.11 -15.32 2.51
N ARG A 154 -3.68 -15.56 3.69
CA ARG A 154 -2.91 -16.05 4.85
C ARG A 154 -2.28 -17.42 4.60
N ARG A 155 -3.00 -18.33 3.95
CA ARG A 155 -2.43 -19.64 3.56
C ARG A 155 -1.29 -19.49 2.55
N ALA A 156 -1.48 -18.65 1.53
CA ALA A 156 -0.45 -18.36 0.55
C ALA A 156 0.79 -17.72 1.16
N PHE A 157 0.60 -16.79 2.11
CA PHE A 157 1.70 -16.15 2.83
C PHE A 157 2.48 -17.17 3.65
N ARG A 158 1.82 -18.01 4.44
CA ARG A 158 2.49 -19.05 5.25
C ARG A 158 3.24 -20.05 4.37
N ALA A 159 2.70 -20.41 3.22
CA ALA A 159 3.36 -21.34 2.29
C ALA A 159 4.60 -20.72 1.61
N ALA A 160 4.64 -19.39 1.46
CA ALA A 160 5.74 -18.68 0.83
C ALA A 160 6.76 -18.08 1.84
N TYR A 161 6.37 -17.98 3.12
CA TYR A 161 7.27 -17.49 4.18
C TYR A 161 8.31 -18.56 4.48
N PRO A 162 9.61 -18.26 4.44
CA PRO A 162 10.62 -19.25 4.77
C PRO A 162 10.48 -19.63 6.25
N ASP A 163 10.20 -20.91 6.50
CA ASP A 163 10.22 -21.48 7.85
C ASP A 163 11.66 -21.53 8.36
N ASP A 164 12.04 -20.59 9.20
CA ASP A 164 13.30 -20.61 9.93
C ASP A 164 13.19 -21.44 11.24
N HIS A 165 12.27 -22.38 11.26
CA HIS A 165 12.13 -23.36 12.35
C HIS A 165 12.60 -24.74 11.90
N GLY A 166 13.74 -24.76 11.18
CA GLY A 166 14.47 -25.97 10.87
C GLY A 166 15.60 -26.21 11.85
N GLY A 167 15.32 -26.79 13.00
CA GLY A 167 16.43 -27.32 13.75
C GLY A 167 16.28 -27.26 15.26
N GLU A 168 15.67 -28.27 15.80
CA GLU A 168 16.14 -29.05 16.93
C GLU A 168 15.09 -30.12 17.18
N ARG A 169 15.16 -31.18 16.39
CA ARG A 169 14.70 -32.46 16.90
C ARG A 169 15.93 -33.09 17.51
N ASP A 170 16.07 -32.93 18.82
CA ASP A 170 16.95 -33.74 19.62
C ASP A 170 16.62 -35.23 19.42
N GLU A 171 17.67 -35.97 19.11
CA GLU A 171 17.72 -37.41 19.26
C GLU A 171 17.63 -37.81 20.74
#